data_0e3978a5c33849fdefb76861a20212a7
#
_entry.id   0e3978a5c33849fdefb76861a20212a7
#
_cell.length_a   1.000
_cell.length_b   1.000
_cell.length_c   1.000
_cell.angle_alpha   90.00
_cell.angle_beta   90.00
_cell.angle_gamma   90.00
#
_symmetry.space_group_name_H-M   'P 1'
#
loop_
_entity.id
_entity.type
_entity.pdbx_description
1 polymer ?
#
loop_
_entity_poly.entity_id
_entity_poly.type
_entity_poly.pdbx_seq_one_letter_code
_entity_poly.pdbx_strand_id
1 'polypeptide(L)'
;LMICSGLLPLMSGTYSSLYYDNTFYTLQKAMRGLKHSRSYLLTIDKVSTWNQGAVARSFGTDTIISYHDFKMTEAFGTHKRIGDASFFQQCREKIERGEVWKPGESVYMQFVTYSGHAPFKLPDHLRTITFPASIPEKAADYMTTAHYTDKAIGDFVAYLKTLPQYKETIVVIVGDHEGLASYRQELVGNPACRGLVSDKQLTPFIVLNSPVGMRYDKFMGQIDIYPTLLNLMQ
;
A
#
# COMPACT_ATOMS: atom_id res chain seq x y z
N LEU A 1 8.48 -3.10 -7.70
CA LEU A 1 8.96 -2.93 -9.08
C LEU A 1 7.79 -2.79 -10.06
N MET A 2 6.96 -3.83 -10.25
CA MET A 2 5.87 -3.85 -11.23
C MET A 2 4.96 -2.62 -11.15
N ILE A 3 4.44 -2.31 -9.97
CA ILE A 3 3.47 -1.23 -9.74
C ILE A 3 4.02 0.14 -10.14
N CYS A 4 5.27 0.43 -9.82
CA CYS A 4 5.87 1.76 -10.03
C CYS A 4 6.56 1.93 -11.40
N SER A 5 6.89 0.85 -12.08
CA SER A 5 7.71 0.90 -13.32
C SER A 5 7.21 0.00 -14.46
N GLY A 6 6.21 -0.85 -14.23
CA GLY A 6 5.72 -1.79 -15.24
C GLY A 6 6.70 -2.91 -15.61
N LEU A 7 7.81 -3.05 -14.90
CA LEU A 7 8.82 -4.08 -15.19
C LEU A 7 8.50 -5.40 -14.49
N LEU A 8 8.70 -6.50 -15.17
CA LEU A 8 8.56 -7.84 -14.60
C LEU A 8 9.62 -8.09 -13.52
N PRO A 9 9.30 -8.87 -12.48
CA PRO A 9 10.27 -9.27 -11.48
C PRO A 9 11.32 -10.22 -12.08
N LEU A 10 12.45 -10.33 -11.41
CA LEU A 10 13.47 -11.30 -11.76
C LEU A 10 12.98 -12.73 -11.52
N MET A 11 13.47 -13.67 -12.32
CA MET A 11 13.21 -15.10 -12.13
C MET A 11 13.88 -15.64 -10.86
N SER A 12 14.95 -15.02 -10.40
CA SER A 12 15.66 -15.36 -9.17
C SER A 12 16.26 -14.12 -8.52
N GLY A 13 16.37 -14.14 -7.18
CA GLY A 13 16.82 -12.98 -6.41
C GLY A 13 15.78 -11.87 -6.34
N THR A 14 16.19 -10.72 -5.83
CA THR A 14 15.33 -9.54 -5.72
C THR A 14 16.00 -8.32 -6.36
N TYR A 15 15.22 -7.49 -7.03
CA TYR A 15 15.72 -6.24 -7.60
C TYR A 15 16.27 -5.29 -6.52
N SER A 16 15.72 -5.33 -5.33
CA SER A 16 16.17 -4.52 -4.20
C SER A 16 17.57 -4.88 -3.68
N SER A 17 18.03 -6.09 -3.94
CA SER A 17 19.37 -6.54 -3.58
C SER A 17 20.37 -6.45 -4.73
N LEU A 18 19.93 -6.71 -5.96
CA LEU A 18 20.81 -6.88 -7.11
C LEU A 18 20.88 -5.65 -8.03
N TYR A 19 19.80 -4.84 -8.07
CA TYR A 19 19.66 -3.75 -9.04
C TYR A 19 19.08 -2.47 -8.42
N TYR A 20 19.23 -2.29 -7.11
CA TYR A 20 18.70 -1.14 -6.38
C TYR A 20 19.30 0.22 -6.80
N ASP A 21 20.45 0.21 -7.44
CA ASP A 21 21.17 1.39 -7.95
C ASP A 21 20.92 1.66 -9.44
N ASN A 22 20.18 0.79 -10.12
CA ASN A 22 19.84 1.00 -11.52
C ASN A 22 18.89 2.21 -11.70
N THR A 23 18.92 2.77 -12.90
CA THR A 23 17.97 3.81 -13.29
C THR A 23 16.70 3.16 -13.84
N PHE A 24 15.55 3.50 -13.25
CA PHE A 24 14.23 3.03 -13.67
C PHE A 24 13.38 4.19 -14.19
N TYR A 25 12.52 3.92 -15.17
CA TYR A 25 11.38 4.79 -15.51
C TYR A 25 10.26 4.47 -14.53
N THR A 26 9.79 5.46 -13.80
CA THR A 26 8.84 5.27 -12.69
C THR A 26 7.80 6.38 -12.63
N LEU A 27 6.70 6.14 -11.91
CA LEU A 27 5.68 7.17 -11.68
C LEU A 27 6.26 8.42 -11.02
N GLN A 28 7.17 8.27 -10.05
CA GLN A 28 7.82 9.38 -9.37
C GLN A 28 8.60 10.26 -10.36
N LYS A 29 9.34 9.64 -11.28
CA LYS A 29 10.10 10.36 -12.30
C LYS A 29 9.22 10.96 -13.38
N ALA A 30 8.13 10.29 -13.76
CA ALA A 30 7.17 10.82 -14.72
C ALA A 30 6.54 12.15 -14.21
N MET A 31 6.23 12.21 -12.91
CA MET A 31 5.66 13.43 -12.32
C MET A 31 6.64 14.59 -12.15
N ARG A 32 7.96 14.36 -12.27
CA ARG A 32 8.96 15.45 -12.18
C ARG A 32 8.81 16.54 -13.23
N GLY A 33 8.12 16.27 -14.33
CA GLY A 33 7.77 17.26 -15.33
C GLY A 33 6.70 18.27 -14.90
N LEU A 34 5.96 17.97 -13.84
CA LEU A 34 4.93 18.85 -13.31
C LEU A 34 5.55 19.99 -12.49
N LYS A 35 4.87 21.13 -12.50
CA LYS A 35 5.31 22.31 -11.76
C LYS A 35 5.31 22.02 -10.25
N HIS A 36 6.40 22.40 -9.58
CA HIS A 36 6.58 22.17 -8.14
C HIS A 36 6.33 20.73 -7.69
N SER A 37 6.74 19.76 -8.51
CA SER A 37 6.56 18.35 -8.19
C SER A 37 7.43 17.90 -7.01
N ARG A 38 6.86 17.03 -6.17
CA ARG A 38 7.54 16.36 -5.06
C ARG A 38 7.07 14.92 -4.96
N SER A 39 7.98 14.04 -4.58
CA SER A 39 7.67 12.64 -4.35
C SER A 39 8.06 12.20 -2.95
N TYR A 40 7.14 11.51 -2.28
CA TYR A 40 7.28 11.06 -0.90
C TYR A 40 7.05 9.54 -0.82
N LEU A 41 7.92 8.86 -0.06
CA LEU A 41 7.65 7.53 0.46
C LEU A 41 7.39 7.65 1.96
N LEU A 42 6.22 7.20 2.41
CA LEU A 42 5.87 7.09 3.82
C LEU A 42 5.76 5.60 4.17
N THR A 43 6.61 5.13 5.06
CA THR A 43 6.69 3.72 5.45
C THR A 43 6.97 3.57 6.93
N ILE A 44 6.32 2.63 7.58
CA ILE A 44 6.57 2.32 8.98
C ILE A 44 7.78 1.41 9.20
N ASP A 45 8.42 1.00 8.15
CA ASP A 45 9.66 0.23 8.21
C ASP A 45 10.91 1.13 8.22
N LYS A 46 12.02 0.53 8.64
CA LYS A 46 13.33 1.16 8.49
C LYS A 46 13.72 1.20 7.02
N VAL A 47 14.40 2.24 6.59
CA VAL A 47 14.91 2.38 5.21
C VAL A 47 15.83 1.23 4.78
N SER A 48 16.46 0.54 5.72
CA SER A 48 17.28 -0.64 5.48
C SER A 48 16.48 -1.91 5.23
N THR A 49 15.22 -1.99 5.67
CA THR A 49 14.35 -3.14 5.43
C THR A 49 14.15 -3.31 3.93
N TRP A 50 14.50 -4.47 3.38
CA TRP A 50 14.44 -4.75 1.94
C TRP A 50 15.13 -3.69 1.06
N ASN A 51 16.11 -2.96 1.63
CA ASN A 51 16.83 -1.88 0.96
C ASN A 51 15.91 -0.76 0.42
N GLN A 52 14.76 -0.55 1.07
CA GLN A 52 13.71 0.40 0.63
C GLN A 52 14.25 1.79 0.35
N GLY A 53 15.20 2.27 1.16
CA GLY A 53 15.76 3.61 0.99
C GLY A 53 16.54 3.78 -0.31
N ALA A 54 17.36 2.80 -0.70
CA ALA A 54 18.10 2.85 -1.95
C ALA A 54 17.17 2.70 -3.15
N VAL A 55 16.22 1.75 -3.07
CA VAL A 55 15.19 1.54 -4.10
C VAL A 55 14.34 2.79 -4.30
N ALA A 56 13.86 3.42 -3.24
CA ALA A 56 13.07 4.64 -3.34
C ALA A 56 13.84 5.76 -4.03
N ARG A 57 15.11 5.95 -3.69
CA ARG A 57 15.98 6.94 -4.37
C ARG A 57 16.18 6.62 -5.85
N SER A 58 16.45 5.36 -6.20
CA SER A 58 16.59 4.94 -7.61
C SER A 58 15.31 5.14 -8.42
N PHE A 59 14.15 5.01 -7.76
CA PHE A 59 12.85 5.30 -8.35
C PHE A 59 12.54 6.80 -8.47
N GLY A 60 13.35 7.64 -7.83
CA GLY A 60 13.19 9.09 -7.92
C GLY A 60 12.39 9.69 -6.78
N THR A 61 12.26 9.01 -5.66
CA THR A 61 11.64 9.58 -4.45
C THR A 61 12.52 10.69 -3.87
N ASP A 62 11.95 11.86 -3.63
CA ASP A 62 12.66 13.02 -3.11
C ASP A 62 12.79 12.96 -1.59
N THR A 63 11.75 12.53 -0.89
CA THR A 63 11.71 12.48 0.58
C THR A 63 11.20 11.13 1.06
N ILE A 64 11.90 10.56 2.01
CA ILE A 64 11.53 9.29 2.66
C ILE A 64 11.22 9.58 4.12
N ILE A 65 10.01 9.27 4.55
CA ILE A 65 9.53 9.33 5.93
C ILE A 65 9.37 7.89 6.40
N SER A 66 10.12 7.48 7.39
CA SER A 66 10.28 6.07 7.75
C SER A 66 10.14 5.85 9.26
N TYR A 67 10.40 4.64 9.72
CA TYR A 67 10.25 4.19 11.11
C TYR A 67 10.59 5.25 12.18
N HIS A 68 11.70 5.98 12.02
CA HIS A 68 12.16 6.94 13.03
C HIS A 68 11.39 8.27 13.01
N ASP A 69 10.60 8.51 11.99
CA ASP A 69 9.82 9.74 11.79
C ASP A 69 8.38 9.60 12.33
N PHE A 70 8.04 8.43 12.88
CA PHE A 70 6.74 8.12 13.47
C PHE A 70 6.85 7.83 14.95
N LYS A 71 5.86 8.27 15.73
CA LYS A 71 5.71 7.90 17.14
C LYS A 71 5.20 6.46 17.22
N MET A 72 5.80 5.65 18.08
CA MET A 72 5.46 4.23 18.26
C MET A 72 4.20 4.04 19.11
N THR A 73 3.09 4.64 18.70
CA THR A 73 1.76 4.46 19.31
C THR A 73 1.08 3.24 18.67
N GLU A 74 0.37 2.44 19.47
CA GLU A 74 -0.30 1.22 19.01
C GLU A 74 0.61 0.24 18.23
N ALA A 75 1.85 0.09 18.69
CA ALA A 75 2.79 -0.82 18.07
C ALA A 75 2.48 -2.28 18.44
N PHE A 76 2.31 -3.13 17.44
CA PHE A 76 2.03 -4.56 17.62
C PHE A 76 2.80 -5.44 16.61
N GLY A 77 2.52 -6.74 16.65
CA GLY A 77 3.21 -7.72 15.83
C GLY A 77 4.63 -8.02 16.31
N THR A 78 5.27 -8.98 15.65
CA THR A 78 6.61 -9.49 16.03
C THR A 78 7.68 -8.38 16.00
N HIS A 79 7.58 -7.46 15.06
CA HIS A 79 8.56 -6.39 14.85
C HIS A 79 8.18 -5.06 15.50
N LYS A 80 7.11 -5.03 16.32
CA LYS A 80 6.64 -3.81 16.98
C LYS A 80 6.49 -2.63 15.99
N ARG A 81 5.72 -2.85 14.93
CA ARG A 81 5.35 -1.79 13.99
C ARG A 81 4.05 -1.11 14.46
N ILE A 82 3.95 0.18 14.21
CA ILE A 82 2.69 0.91 14.46
C ILE A 82 1.61 0.36 13.53
N GLY A 83 0.38 0.29 14.04
CA GLY A 83 -0.78 -0.14 13.25
C GLY A 83 -1.15 0.87 12.16
N ASP A 84 -1.80 0.39 11.11
CA ASP A 84 -2.14 1.22 9.94
C ASP A 84 -3.04 2.40 10.32
N ALA A 85 -3.94 2.28 11.31
CA ALA A 85 -4.75 3.39 11.79
C ALA A 85 -3.88 4.52 12.37
N SER A 86 -2.94 4.18 13.26
CA SER A 86 -2.00 5.14 13.82
C SER A 86 -1.05 5.71 12.76
N PHE A 87 -0.63 4.89 11.80
CA PHE A 87 0.19 5.33 10.66
C PHE A 87 -0.52 6.41 9.86
N PHE A 88 -1.74 6.14 9.38
CA PHE A 88 -2.50 7.11 8.59
C PHE A 88 -2.88 8.35 9.40
N GLN A 89 -3.18 8.22 10.69
CA GLN A 89 -3.40 9.38 11.55
C GLN A 89 -2.16 10.28 11.60
N GLN A 90 -0.97 9.72 11.76
CA GLN A 90 0.28 10.50 11.78
C GLN A 90 0.64 11.06 10.39
N CYS A 91 0.31 10.35 9.30
CA CYS A 91 0.43 10.87 7.94
C CYS A 91 -0.47 12.09 7.74
N ARG A 92 -1.72 12.03 8.20
CA ARG A 92 -2.65 13.17 8.21
C ARG A 92 -2.05 14.37 8.95
N GLU A 93 -1.55 14.16 10.17
CA GLU A 93 -0.92 15.24 10.95
C GLU A 93 0.27 15.89 10.22
N LYS A 94 1.07 15.10 9.50
CA LYS A 94 2.18 15.61 8.69
C LYS A 94 1.70 16.48 7.52
N ILE A 95 0.59 16.10 6.88
CA ILE A 95 -0.05 16.92 5.84
C ILE A 95 -0.57 18.23 6.45
N GLU A 96 -1.29 18.16 7.55
CA GLU A 96 -1.87 19.33 8.25
C GLU A 96 -0.80 20.33 8.72
N ARG A 97 0.38 19.84 9.12
CA ARG A 97 1.53 20.69 9.50
C ARG A 97 2.35 21.20 8.30
N GLY A 98 2.01 20.80 7.09
CA GLY A 98 2.77 21.16 5.88
C GLY A 98 4.18 20.55 5.81
N GLU A 99 4.41 19.44 6.52
CA GLU A 99 5.66 18.67 6.42
C GLU A 99 5.74 17.91 5.08
N VAL A 100 4.59 17.48 4.59
CA VAL A 100 4.40 16.87 3.27
C VAL A 100 3.21 17.53 2.57
N TRP A 101 3.21 17.51 1.24
CA TRP A 101 2.15 18.08 0.41
C TRP A 101 1.80 19.52 0.76
N LYS A 102 2.72 20.41 0.53
CA LYS A 102 2.51 21.86 0.73
C LYS A 102 1.54 22.43 -0.31
N PRO A 103 0.83 23.50 0.02
CA PRO A 103 -0.01 24.19 -0.96
C PRO A 103 0.74 24.53 -2.26
N GLY A 104 0.15 24.20 -3.40
CA GLY A 104 0.73 24.43 -4.72
C GLY A 104 1.76 23.39 -5.19
N GLU A 105 2.04 22.37 -4.40
CA GLU A 105 2.85 21.23 -4.84
C GLU A 105 2.01 20.19 -5.60
N SER A 106 2.53 19.72 -6.72
CA SER A 106 2.10 18.49 -7.37
C SER A 106 2.83 17.32 -6.72
N VAL A 107 2.11 16.39 -6.08
CA VAL A 107 2.76 15.35 -5.26
C VAL A 107 2.48 13.94 -5.76
N TYR A 108 3.50 13.10 -5.69
CA TYR A 108 3.37 11.66 -5.65
C TYR A 108 3.63 11.20 -4.22
N MET A 109 2.66 10.55 -3.58
CA MET A 109 2.83 9.98 -2.26
C MET A 109 2.57 8.49 -2.28
N GLN A 110 3.53 7.72 -1.80
CA GLN A 110 3.40 6.28 -1.63
C GLN A 110 3.36 5.96 -0.14
N PHE A 111 2.27 5.32 0.29
CA PHE A 111 2.07 4.83 1.65
C PHE A 111 2.27 3.32 1.65
N VAL A 112 3.12 2.81 2.53
CA VAL A 112 3.36 1.37 2.69
C VAL A 112 2.86 0.94 4.07
N THR A 113 1.74 0.20 4.06
CA THR A 113 1.10 -0.33 5.27
C THR A 113 1.77 -1.64 5.71
N TYR A 114 1.49 -2.07 6.94
CA TYR A 114 2.12 -3.27 7.50
C TYR A 114 1.17 -4.21 8.24
N SER A 115 0.01 -3.73 8.71
CA SER A 115 -0.87 -4.52 9.58
C SER A 115 -1.39 -5.80 8.91
N GLY A 116 -1.50 -5.80 7.59
CA GLY A 116 -1.86 -6.97 6.78
C GLY A 116 -0.74 -8.00 6.60
N HIS A 117 0.44 -7.82 7.21
CA HIS A 117 1.54 -8.78 7.13
C HIS A 117 1.38 -9.94 8.11
N ALA A 118 1.82 -11.14 7.70
CA ALA A 118 1.83 -12.30 8.59
C ALA A 118 2.59 -11.99 9.90
N PRO A 119 2.16 -12.53 11.04
CA PRO A 119 1.19 -13.62 11.27
C PRO A 119 -0.29 -13.19 11.38
N PHE A 120 -0.68 -11.99 10.94
CA PHE A 120 -2.05 -11.45 10.91
C PHE A 120 -2.68 -11.29 12.31
N LYS A 121 -1.88 -11.00 13.32
CA LYS A 121 -2.34 -10.87 14.71
C LYS A 121 -2.55 -9.40 15.08
N LEU A 122 -3.81 -9.06 15.38
CA LEU A 122 -4.18 -7.79 15.98
C LEU A 122 -4.37 -7.94 17.49
N PRO A 123 -4.05 -6.91 18.29
CA PRO A 123 -4.50 -6.82 19.68
C PRO A 123 -6.04 -6.92 19.79
N ASP A 124 -6.54 -7.53 20.85
CA ASP A 124 -7.98 -7.77 20.99
C ASP A 124 -8.84 -6.52 20.89
N HIS A 125 -8.38 -5.40 21.45
CA HIS A 125 -9.10 -4.12 21.41
C HIS A 125 -9.23 -3.51 20.00
N LEU A 126 -8.44 -3.99 19.02
CA LEU A 126 -8.51 -3.57 17.61
C LEU A 126 -9.32 -4.56 16.75
N ARG A 127 -9.74 -5.68 17.31
CA ARG A 127 -10.54 -6.71 16.63
C ARG A 127 -12.02 -6.32 16.70
N THR A 128 -12.55 -5.75 15.64
CA THR A 128 -13.93 -5.23 15.58
C THR A 128 -14.91 -6.18 14.90
N ILE A 129 -14.43 -7.27 14.33
CA ILE A 129 -15.25 -8.31 13.70
C ILE A 129 -14.92 -9.69 14.30
N THR A 130 -15.89 -10.58 14.28
CA THR A 130 -15.76 -11.97 14.76
C THR A 130 -16.22 -12.93 13.67
N PHE A 131 -15.68 -14.12 13.71
CA PHE A 131 -16.01 -15.18 12.76
C PHE A 131 -16.52 -16.42 13.51
N PRO A 132 -17.41 -17.23 12.89
CA PRO A 132 -17.79 -18.53 13.43
C PRO A 132 -16.57 -19.43 13.65
N ALA A 133 -16.64 -20.31 14.67
CA ALA A 133 -15.55 -21.24 14.99
C ALA A 133 -15.23 -22.24 13.85
N SER A 134 -16.12 -22.37 12.86
CA SER A 134 -15.89 -23.17 11.65
C SER A 134 -14.86 -22.54 10.68
N ILE A 135 -14.62 -21.23 10.78
CA ILE A 135 -13.60 -20.54 9.97
C ILE A 135 -12.23 -20.80 10.60
N PRO A 136 -11.25 -21.32 9.85
CA PRO A 136 -9.89 -21.51 10.36
C PRO A 136 -9.30 -20.21 10.90
N GLU A 137 -8.59 -20.28 12.03
CA GLU A 137 -8.00 -19.12 12.71
C GLU A 137 -7.17 -18.24 11.76
N LYS A 138 -6.38 -18.85 10.88
CA LYS A 138 -5.57 -18.11 9.90
C LYS A 138 -6.40 -17.24 8.94
N ALA A 139 -7.51 -17.76 8.46
CA ALA A 139 -8.43 -17.02 7.61
C ALA A 139 -9.13 -15.91 8.40
N ALA A 140 -9.61 -16.22 9.61
CA ALA A 140 -10.26 -15.25 10.49
C ALA A 140 -9.30 -14.09 10.86
N ASP A 141 -8.05 -14.40 11.22
CA ASP A 141 -7.03 -13.39 11.53
C ASP A 141 -6.69 -12.50 10.32
N TYR A 142 -6.51 -13.12 9.15
CA TYR A 142 -6.26 -12.37 7.91
C TYR A 142 -7.42 -11.42 7.59
N MET A 143 -8.66 -11.89 7.62
CA MET A 143 -9.84 -11.06 7.36
C MET A 143 -10.01 -9.96 8.41
N THR A 144 -9.64 -10.24 9.67
CA THR A 144 -9.66 -9.22 10.73
C THR A 144 -8.64 -8.13 10.50
N THR A 145 -7.41 -8.48 10.09
CA THR A 145 -6.39 -7.48 9.75
C THR A 145 -6.74 -6.72 8.49
N ALA A 146 -7.31 -7.38 7.48
CA ALA A 146 -7.77 -6.72 6.26
C ALA A 146 -8.88 -5.70 6.55
N HIS A 147 -9.86 -6.06 7.42
CA HIS A 147 -10.91 -5.14 7.85
C HIS A 147 -10.36 -3.94 8.63
N TYR A 148 -9.37 -4.15 9.50
CA TYR A 148 -8.70 -3.07 10.22
C TYR A 148 -7.99 -2.10 9.27
N THR A 149 -7.23 -2.62 8.31
CA THR A 149 -6.53 -1.83 7.30
C THR A 149 -7.50 -1.10 6.38
N ASP A 150 -8.57 -1.75 5.93
CA ASP A 150 -9.62 -1.16 5.10
C ASP A 150 -10.28 0.05 5.80
N LYS A 151 -10.62 -0.11 7.09
CA LYS A 151 -11.14 0.99 7.88
C LYS A 151 -10.15 2.15 7.97
N ALA A 152 -8.88 1.88 8.23
CA ALA A 152 -7.84 2.90 8.33
C ALA A 152 -7.64 3.66 7.01
N ILE A 153 -7.66 2.95 5.88
CA ILE A 153 -7.64 3.55 4.54
C ILE A 153 -8.88 4.40 4.32
N GLY A 154 -10.06 3.88 4.67
CA GLY A 154 -11.34 4.60 4.51
C GLY A 154 -11.36 5.91 5.27
N ASP A 155 -10.92 5.92 6.53
CA ASP A 155 -10.82 7.11 7.37
C ASP A 155 -9.82 8.14 6.79
N PHE A 156 -8.68 7.67 6.27
CA PHE A 156 -7.70 8.54 5.62
C PHE A 156 -8.21 9.11 4.28
N VAL A 157 -8.89 8.33 3.47
CA VAL A 157 -9.53 8.81 2.22
C VAL A 157 -10.63 9.82 2.54
N ALA A 158 -11.41 9.59 3.59
CA ALA A 158 -12.42 10.57 4.05
C ALA A 158 -11.77 11.91 4.42
N TYR A 159 -10.62 11.89 5.10
CA TYR A 159 -9.83 13.09 5.35
C TYR A 159 -9.33 13.74 4.07
N LEU A 160 -8.73 12.98 3.14
CA LEU A 160 -8.23 13.54 1.87
C LEU A 160 -9.35 14.27 1.11
N LYS A 161 -10.58 13.75 1.13
CA LYS A 161 -11.74 14.38 0.50
C LYS A 161 -12.09 15.77 1.08
N THR A 162 -11.63 16.11 2.28
CA THR A 162 -11.82 17.43 2.87
C THR A 162 -10.81 18.47 2.34
N LEU A 163 -9.72 18.03 1.70
CA LEU A 163 -8.68 18.90 1.20
C LEU A 163 -9.07 19.53 -0.14
N PRO A 164 -8.84 20.83 -0.36
CA PRO A 164 -9.13 21.48 -1.65
C PRO A 164 -8.45 20.77 -2.85
N GLN A 165 -7.24 20.27 -2.64
CA GLN A 165 -6.44 19.57 -3.66
C GLN A 165 -7.00 18.22 -4.09
N TYR A 166 -7.95 17.64 -3.31
CA TYR A 166 -8.54 16.33 -3.64
C TYR A 166 -9.16 16.30 -5.04
N LYS A 167 -9.69 17.43 -5.52
CA LYS A 167 -10.33 17.52 -6.85
C LYS A 167 -9.38 17.12 -7.99
N GLU A 168 -8.08 17.34 -7.79
CA GLU A 168 -7.01 17.04 -8.75
C GLU A 168 -6.13 15.86 -8.29
N THR A 169 -6.63 15.05 -7.36
CA THR A 169 -5.87 13.94 -6.77
C THR A 169 -6.47 12.61 -7.17
N ILE A 170 -5.68 11.75 -7.79
CA ILE A 170 -6.01 10.34 -8.00
C ILE A 170 -5.50 9.55 -6.80
N VAL A 171 -6.37 8.79 -6.14
CA VAL A 171 -5.99 7.89 -5.05
C VAL A 171 -6.00 6.45 -5.55
N VAL A 172 -4.89 5.76 -5.40
CA VAL A 172 -4.72 4.37 -5.84
C VAL A 172 -4.53 3.47 -4.63
N ILE A 173 -5.37 2.44 -4.52
CA ILE A 173 -5.27 1.40 -3.50
C ILE A 173 -4.92 0.10 -4.21
N VAL A 174 -3.80 -0.48 -3.85
CA VAL A 174 -3.28 -1.69 -4.52
C VAL A 174 -2.64 -2.63 -3.51
N GLY A 175 -2.89 -3.94 -3.66
CA GLY A 175 -2.12 -4.96 -2.95
C GLY A 175 -0.83 -5.26 -3.70
N ASP A 176 0.29 -5.29 -2.99
CA ASP A 176 1.60 -5.61 -3.56
C ASP A 176 1.76 -7.10 -3.88
N HIS A 177 1.15 -7.97 -3.06
CA HIS A 177 1.07 -9.42 -3.26
C HIS A 177 -0.09 -10.00 -2.42
N GLU A 178 -0.37 -11.29 -2.58
CA GLU A 178 -1.35 -11.97 -1.75
C GLU A 178 -0.83 -12.23 -0.32
N GLY A 179 -1.72 -12.14 0.67
CA GLY A 179 -1.38 -12.35 2.08
C GLY A 179 -1.34 -13.82 2.51
N LEU A 180 -2.15 -14.67 1.90
CA LEU A 180 -2.37 -16.06 2.33
C LEU A 180 -1.62 -17.11 1.50
N ALA A 181 -0.59 -16.75 0.75
CA ALA A 181 0.12 -17.64 -0.17
C ALA A 181 0.50 -18.99 0.41
N SER A 182 1.07 -19.00 1.62
CA SER A 182 1.52 -20.23 2.29
C SER A 182 0.39 -21.12 2.81
N TYR A 183 -0.83 -20.60 2.90
CA TYR A 183 -1.99 -21.30 3.47
C TYR A 183 -3.10 -21.55 2.44
N ARG A 184 -2.95 -21.00 1.23
CA ARG A 184 -4.03 -21.01 0.23
C ARG A 184 -4.57 -22.39 -0.10
N GLN A 185 -3.70 -23.38 -0.35
CA GLN A 185 -4.16 -24.73 -0.70
C GLN A 185 -5.01 -25.36 0.39
N GLU A 186 -4.59 -25.20 1.65
CA GLU A 186 -5.35 -25.69 2.82
C GLU A 186 -6.71 -24.99 2.94
N LEU A 187 -6.71 -23.65 2.81
CA LEU A 187 -7.92 -22.84 2.97
C LEU A 187 -8.91 -23.02 1.82
N VAL A 188 -8.45 -23.14 0.58
CA VAL A 188 -9.31 -23.39 -0.60
C VAL A 188 -9.98 -24.75 -0.49
N GLY A 189 -9.30 -25.77 0.06
CA GLY A 189 -9.86 -27.10 0.32
C GLY A 189 -10.87 -27.15 1.47
N ASN A 190 -10.93 -26.11 2.31
CA ASN A 190 -11.82 -26.08 3.47
C ASN A 190 -13.23 -25.58 3.08
N PRO A 191 -14.31 -26.40 3.27
CA PRO A 191 -15.68 -26.01 2.94
C PRO A 191 -16.14 -24.71 3.60
N ALA A 192 -15.67 -24.41 4.83
CA ALA A 192 -16.02 -23.19 5.55
C ALA A 192 -15.41 -21.92 4.93
N CYS A 193 -14.37 -22.06 4.11
CA CYS A 193 -13.72 -20.95 3.40
C CYS A 193 -14.26 -20.77 1.96
N ARG A 194 -15.26 -21.57 1.55
CA ARG A 194 -15.83 -21.47 0.20
C ARG A 194 -16.34 -20.05 -0.09
N GLY A 195 -15.82 -19.43 -1.14
CA GLY A 195 -16.15 -18.05 -1.52
C GLY A 195 -15.43 -16.96 -0.72
N LEU A 196 -14.67 -17.32 0.32
CA LEU A 196 -13.83 -16.38 1.09
C LEU A 196 -12.39 -16.35 0.62
N VAL A 197 -11.89 -17.48 0.12
CA VAL A 197 -10.51 -17.62 -0.36
C VAL A 197 -10.54 -18.07 -1.82
N SER A 198 -9.81 -17.37 -2.67
CA SER A 198 -9.66 -17.71 -4.09
C SER A 198 -8.52 -18.70 -4.29
N ASP A 199 -8.68 -19.59 -5.29
CA ASP A 199 -7.61 -20.43 -5.84
C ASP A 199 -6.57 -19.64 -6.65
N LYS A 200 -6.85 -18.37 -6.94
CA LYS A 200 -6.01 -17.46 -7.72
C LYS A 200 -5.33 -16.41 -6.85
N GLN A 201 -4.14 -16.02 -7.26
CA GLN A 201 -3.39 -14.90 -6.66
C GLN A 201 -3.98 -13.58 -7.13
N LEU A 202 -4.93 -13.05 -6.38
CA LEU A 202 -5.59 -11.79 -6.70
C LEU A 202 -5.22 -10.73 -5.67
N THR A 203 -4.91 -9.54 -6.15
CA THR A 203 -4.74 -8.34 -5.33
C THR A 203 -5.70 -7.25 -5.82
N PRO A 204 -6.23 -6.42 -4.92
CA PRO A 204 -7.08 -5.31 -5.34
C PRO A 204 -6.27 -4.26 -6.12
N PHE A 205 -6.92 -3.65 -7.11
CA PHE A 205 -6.47 -2.42 -7.76
C PHE A 205 -7.68 -1.50 -7.89
N ILE A 206 -7.72 -0.46 -7.06
CA ILE A 206 -8.83 0.48 -6.96
C ILE A 206 -8.29 1.88 -7.22
N VAL A 207 -8.93 2.60 -8.13
CA VAL A 207 -8.61 4.00 -8.44
C VAL A 207 -9.79 4.87 -8.05
N LEU A 208 -9.59 5.74 -7.06
CA LEU A 208 -10.59 6.71 -6.63
C LEU A 208 -10.32 8.05 -7.31
N ASN A 209 -11.38 8.80 -7.55
CA ASN A 209 -11.33 10.10 -8.21
C ASN A 209 -10.69 10.03 -9.60
N SER A 210 -10.88 8.92 -10.30
CA SER A 210 -10.44 8.73 -11.68
C SER A 210 -11.21 9.66 -12.61
N PRO A 211 -10.56 10.28 -13.62
CA PRO A 211 -11.25 11.02 -14.67
C PRO A 211 -12.15 10.12 -15.53
N VAL A 212 -11.93 8.81 -15.49
CA VAL A 212 -12.72 7.81 -16.20
C VAL A 212 -13.40 6.90 -15.18
N GLY A 213 -14.74 6.97 -15.13
CA GLY A 213 -15.54 6.04 -14.34
C GLY A 213 -15.67 4.70 -15.08
N MET A 214 -14.94 3.70 -14.67
CA MET A 214 -14.96 2.37 -15.29
C MET A 214 -14.84 1.27 -14.23
N ARG A 215 -15.62 0.21 -14.41
CA ARG A 215 -15.36 -1.09 -13.79
C ARG A 215 -14.77 -2.01 -14.85
N TYR A 216 -13.62 -2.60 -14.54
CA TYR A 216 -12.93 -3.51 -15.43
C TYR A 216 -12.93 -4.91 -14.83
N ASP A 217 -13.71 -5.82 -15.43
CA ASP A 217 -13.94 -7.16 -14.88
C ASP A 217 -12.95 -8.23 -15.39
N LYS A 218 -11.89 -7.82 -16.13
CA LYS A 218 -10.84 -8.73 -16.57
C LYS A 218 -9.66 -8.71 -15.64
N PHE A 219 -8.97 -9.84 -15.50
CA PHE A 219 -7.71 -9.89 -14.77
C PHE A 219 -6.63 -9.09 -15.51
N MET A 220 -5.88 -8.31 -14.76
CA MET A 220 -4.73 -7.54 -15.22
C MET A 220 -3.51 -7.96 -14.42
N GLY A 221 -2.34 -7.85 -15.02
CA GLY A 221 -1.08 -7.98 -14.29
C GLY A 221 -0.72 -6.70 -13.55
N GLN A 222 0.02 -6.80 -12.45
CA GLN A 222 0.53 -5.60 -11.77
C GLN A 222 1.44 -4.73 -12.66
N ILE A 223 1.99 -5.30 -13.74
CA ILE A 223 2.77 -4.56 -14.75
C ILE A 223 1.92 -3.55 -15.53
N ASP A 224 0.61 -3.78 -15.62
CA ASP A 224 -0.32 -2.89 -16.32
C ASP A 224 -0.68 -1.64 -15.51
N ILE A 225 -0.38 -1.63 -14.21
CA ILE A 225 -0.69 -0.51 -13.31
C ILE A 225 0.07 0.76 -13.73
N TYR A 226 1.37 0.65 -13.95
CA TYR A 226 2.21 1.79 -14.36
C TYR A 226 1.70 2.49 -15.63
N PRO A 227 1.53 1.81 -16.77
CA PRO A 227 1.01 2.45 -17.98
C PRO A 227 -0.44 2.95 -17.81
N THR A 228 -1.28 2.26 -17.03
CA THR A 228 -2.65 2.69 -16.74
C THR A 228 -2.65 4.03 -16.01
N LEU A 229 -1.84 4.16 -14.95
CA LEU A 229 -1.76 5.40 -14.18
C LEU A 229 -1.17 6.55 -15.01
N LEU A 230 -0.14 6.29 -15.81
CA LEU A 230 0.40 7.30 -16.73
C LEU A 230 -0.67 7.82 -17.71
N ASN A 231 -1.52 6.92 -18.22
CA ASN A 231 -2.59 7.32 -19.14
C ASN A 231 -3.71 8.11 -18.43
N LEU A 232 -4.00 7.81 -17.15
CA LEU A 232 -4.99 8.55 -16.37
C LEU A 232 -4.52 9.94 -15.91
N MET A 233 -3.20 10.19 -15.91
CA MET A 233 -2.59 11.46 -15.48
C MET A 233 -2.35 12.44 -16.64
N GLN A 234 -2.70 12.09 -17.88
CA GLN A 234 -2.66 12.96 -19.04
C GLN A 234 -3.90 13.85 -19.08
#